data_812e3a539b7a6662d2bc719cad035d87
#
_entry.id   812e3a539b7a6662d2bc719cad035d87
#
_cell.length_a   1.000
_cell.length_b   1.000
_cell.length_c   1.000
_cell.angle_alpha   90.00
_cell.angle_beta   90.00
_cell.angle_gamma   90.00
#
_symmetry.space_group_name_H-M   'P 1'
#
loop_
_entity.id
_entity.type
_entity.pdbx_description
1 polymer ?
#
loop_
_entity_poly.entity_id
_entity_poly.type
_entity_poly.pdbx_seq_one_letter_code
_entity_poly.pdbx_strand_id
1 'polypeptide(L)'
;MTLFCLKTNLRDCQKKSLCYRGYMLVKLDTFKDDIEIGPAKKHVVVIGAGFGGLAVAMRMGAKGYKVTVVDKLDTVGGRGSSIEKGGHRFDLGPTIITMPHLLEELWEFCGKRFSDFVDLRAKTPFYTITFPDGTKFHAQQDEAMMRKEVARLFPNDLDGYDRFMVDSERRYDFAFSSTQKIGRLPMQRLWDTLKVIPKFALMRADRS
;
A
#
# COMPACT_ATOMS: atom_id res chain seq x y z
N MET A 1 -5.52 -16.96 5.12
CA MET A 1 -6.99 -16.95 4.98
C MET A 1 -7.68 -15.86 5.81
N THR A 2 -7.02 -15.03 6.53
CA THR A 2 -7.66 -13.96 7.32
C THR A 2 -7.73 -12.63 6.54
N LEU A 3 -7.17 -12.55 5.33
CA LEU A 3 -7.49 -11.49 4.39
C LEU A 3 -8.91 -11.64 3.78
N PHE A 4 -9.59 -12.76 4.01
CA PHE A 4 -11.00 -12.96 3.67
C PHE A 4 -11.95 -12.02 4.41
N CYS A 5 -11.49 -11.32 5.44
CA CYS A 5 -12.32 -10.39 6.21
C CYS A 5 -12.66 -9.09 5.46
N LEU A 6 -12.01 -8.80 4.34
CA LEU A 6 -12.36 -7.64 3.52
C LEU A 6 -13.61 -7.86 2.63
N LYS A 7 -14.02 -9.11 2.41
CA LYS A 7 -15.25 -9.42 1.66
C LYS A 7 -16.35 -10.14 2.48
N THR A 8 -16.03 -10.73 3.62
CA THR A 8 -17.00 -11.44 4.46
C THR A 8 -17.18 -10.73 5.79
N ASN A 9 -18.42 -10.64 6.23
CA ASN A 9 -18.88 -10.01 7.47
C ASN A 9 -17.86 -10.13 8.62
N LEU A 10 -17.36 -9.00 9.12
CA LEU A 10 -16.47 -8.88 10.26
C LEU A 10 -16.85 -9.73 11.49
N ARG A 11 -18.14 -10.08 11.62
CA ARG A 11 -18.67 -10.92 12.70
C ARG A 11 -18.12 -12.36 12.70
N ASP A 12 -17.75 -12.91 11.54
CA ASP A 12 -17.20 -14.26 11.45
C ASP A 12 -15.69 -14.31 11.71
N CYS A 13 -15.00 -13.19 11.53
CA CYS A 13 -13.57 -13.06 11.82
C CYS A 13 -13.29 -12.94 13.33
N GLN A 14 -14.20 -12.32 14.09
CA GLN A 14 -14.08 -12.16 15.54
C GLN A 14 -14.16 -13.47 16.32
N LYS A 15 -14.83 -14.50 15.79
CA LYS A 15 -15.00 -15.80 16.46
C LYS A 15 -13.74 -16.67 16.52
N LYS A 16 -12.66 -16.32 15.79
CA LYS A 16 -11.40 -17.10 15.77
C LYS A 16 -10.20 -16.36 16.37
N SER A 17 -10.42 -15.21 17.01
CA SER A 17 -9.37 -14.46 17.70
C SER A 17 -9.28 -14.92 19.16
N LEU A 18 -8.08 -15.35 19.58
CA LEU A 18 -7.76 -15.57 20.98
C LEU A 18 -7.19 -14.27 21.56
N CYS A 19 -7.87 -13.65 22.50
CA CYS A 19 -7.34 -12.52 23.26
C CYS A 19 -6.43 -13.04 24.38
N TYR A 20 -5.15 -12.69 24.35
CA TYR A 20 -4.22 -12.98 25.45
C TYR A 20 -3.66 -11.68 25.98
N ARG A 21 -3.94 -11.37 27.24
CA ARG A 21 -3.47 -10.16 27.95
C ARG A 21 -3.72 -8.82 27.20
N GLY A 22 -4.90 -8.66 26.59
CA GLY A 22 -5.26 -7.42 25.89
C GLY A 22 -4.69 -7.28 24.48
N TYR A 23 -4.13 -8.35 23.91
CA TYR A 23 -3.67 -8.39 22.51
C TYR A 23 -4.54 -9.33 21.69
N MET A 24 -4.91 -8.90 20.50
CA MET A 24 -5.54 -9.76 19.52
C MET A 24 -4.51 -10.69 18.88
N LEU A 25 -4.74 -12.01 18.97
CA LEU A 25 -3.94 -13.01 18.27
C LEU A 25 -4.66 -13.40 16.98
N VAL A 26 -4.14 -12.99 15.85
CA VAL A 26 -4.58 -13.47 14.54
C VAL A 26 -3.70 -14.63 14.14
N LYS A 27 -4.22 -15.85 14.18
CA LYS A 27 -3.56 -17.02 13.59
C LYS A 27 -3.85 -17.02 12.09
N LEU A 28 -2.84 -16.79 11.30
CA LEU A 28 -2.88 -17.06 9.87
C LEU A 28 -2.60 -18.56 9.71
N ASP A 29 -3.64 -19.36 9.57
CA ASP A 29 -3.46 -20.73 9.13
C ASP A 29 -2.82 -20.67 7.74
N THR A 30 -1.72 -21.40 7.58
CA THR A 30 -0.94 -21.45 6.35
C THR A 30 -1.84 -21.68 5.13
N PHE A 31 -1.51 -21.01 4.05
CA PHE A 31 -2.04 -21.33 2.72
C PHE A 31 -1.77 -22.82 2.46
N LYS A 32 -2.71 -23.66 2.84
CA LYS A 32 -2.73 -25.06 2.45
C LYS A 32 -3.39 -25.07 1.10
N ASP A 33 -2.69 -25.45 0.10
CA ASP A 33 -3.22 -26.46 -0.81
C ASP A 33 -2.15 -26.98 -1.78
N ASP A 34 -0.98 -26.30 -1.99
CA ASP A 34 -0.02 -26.77 -2.99
C ASP A 34 1.47 -26.56 -2.65
N ILE A 35 1.83 -26.37 -1.39
CA ILE A 35 3.25 -26.24 -1.01
C ILE A 35 3.64 -27.43 -0.13
N GLU A 36 4.47 -28.35 -0.66
CA GLU A 36 5.11 -29.39 0.13
C GLU A 36 5.91 -28.77 1.30
N ILE A 37 5.46 -29.11 2.50
CA ILE A 37 5.97 -28.55 3.74
C ILE A 37 7.10 -29.46 4.24
N GLY A 38 8.36 -29.06 3.97
CA GLY A 38 9.53 -29.67 4.57
C GLY A 38 9.56 -29.61 6.12
N PRO A 39 10.55 -30.26 6.78
CA PRO A 39 10.53 -30.49 8.23
C PRO A 39 10.53 -29.19 9.04
N ALA A 40 9.79 -29.22 10.16
CA ALA A 40 9.64 -28.24 11.25
C ALA A 40 9.80 -26.77 10.85
N LYS A 41 8.72 -26.13 10.40
CA LYS A 41 8.74 -24.73 10.02
C LYS A 41 9.04 -23.81 11.19
N LYS A 42 9.99 -22.91 10.99
CA LYS A 42 10.25 -21.81 11.93
C LYS A 42 8.98 -20.99 12.12
N HIS A 43 8.70 -20.62 13.36
CA HIS A 43 7.57 -19.78 13.71
C HIS A 43 7.99 -18.31 13.70
N VAL A 44 7.24 -17.47 13.00
CA VAL A 44 7.43 -16.02 12.92
C VAL A 44 6.30 -15.34 13.67
N VAL A 45 6.65 -14.44 14.58
CA VAL A 45 5.70 -13.57 15.26
C VAL A 45 5.85 -12.16 14.69
N VAL A 46 4.77 -11.61 14.15
CA VAL A 46 4.71 -10.25 13.61
C VAL A 46 3.97 -9.37 14.61
N ILE A 47 4.63 -8.34 15.10
CA ILE A 47 4.05 -7.37 16.04
C ILE A 47 3.52 -6.18 15.25
N GLY A 48 2.19 -6.00 15.28
CA GLY A 48 1.47 -4.99 14.54
C GLY A 48 0.72 -5.55 13.34
N ALA A 49 -0.62 -5.38 13.32
CA ALA A 49 -1.52 -5.80 12.24
C ALA A 49 -1.94 -4.63 11.33
N GLY A 50 -1.09 -3.62 11.18
CA GLY A 50 -1.22 -2.59 10.15
C GLY A 50 -0.76 -3.13 8.77
N PHE A 51 -0.84 -2.31 7.71
CA PHE A 51 -0.48 -2.72 6.35
C PHE A 51 0.91 -3.36 6.24
N GLY A 52 1.92 -2.75 6.88
CA GLY A 52 3.28 -3.30 6.86
C GLY A 52 3.39 -4.67 7.53
N GLY A 53 2.79 -4.83 8.70
CA GLY A 53 2.77 -6.11 9.42
C GLY A 53 2.02 -7.19 8.66
N LEU A 54 0.85 -6.86 8.10
CA LEU A 54 0.07 -7.78 7.27
C LEU A 54 0.83 -8.20 6.01
N ALA A 55 1.51 -7.27 5.34
CA ALA A 55 2.33 -7.57 4.16
C ALA A 55 3.50 -8.50 4.49
N VAL A 56 4.16 -8.28 5.64
CA VAL A 56 5.22 -9.20 6.12
C VAL A 56 4.64 -10.57 6.44
N ALA A 57 3.51 -10.62 7.12
CA ALA A 57 2.84 -11.88 7.48
C ALA A 57 2.47 -12.69 6.23
N MET A 58 1.90 -12.02 5.21
CA MET A 58 1.59 -12.66 3.92
C MET A 58 2.85 -13.24 3.26
N ARG A 59 3.93 -12.45 3.16
CA ARG A 59 5.19 -12.90 2.54
C ARG A 59 5.83 -14.05 3.29
N MET A 60 5.80 -14.03 4.63
CA MET A 60 6.33 -15.13 5.44
C MET A 60 5.47 -16.39 5.32
N GLY A 61 4.15 -16.23 5.32
CA GLY A 61 3.23 -17.34 5.08
C GLY A 61 3.44 -17.99 3.71
N ALA A 62 3.58 -17.18 2.65
CA ALA A 62 3.87 -17.67 1.30
C ALA A 62 5.21 -18.42 1.20
N LYS A 63 6.22 -18.02 2.03
CA LYS A 63 7.48 -18.75 2.16
C LYS A 63 7.37 -20.01 3.04
N GLY A 64 6.17 -20.31 3.53
CA GLY A 64 5.93 -21.52 4.31
C GLY A 64 6.23 -21.41 5.80
N TYR A 65 6.48 -20.24 6.35
CA TYR A 65 6.62 -20.09 7.81
C TYR A 65 5.25 -20.21 8.49
N LYS A 66 5.23 -20.72 9.73
CA LYS A 66 4.07 -20.54 10.61
C LYS A 66 4.08 -19.10 11.09
N VAL A 67 2.99 -18.35 10.89
CA VAL A 67 2.95 -16.92 11.22
C VAL A 67 1.87 -16.65 12.28
N THR A 68 2.24 -15.88 13.30
CA THR A 68 1.31 -15.29 14.26
C THR A 68 1.45 -13.79 14.20
N VAL A 69 0.33 -13.08 14.00
CA VAL A 69 0.29 -11.61 14.06
C VAL A 69 -0.34 -11.21 15.39
N VAL A 70 0.31 -10.26 16.08
CA VAL A 70 -0.14 -9.73 17.38
C VAL A 70 -0.35 -8.22 17.23
N ASP A 71 -1.48 -7.71 17.66
CA ASP A 71 -1.75 -6.27 17.70
C ASP A 71 -2.34 -5.87 19.06
N LYS A 72 -2.18 -4.60 19.43
CA LYS A 72 -2.80 -4.02 20.63
C LYS A 72 -4.29 -3.71 20.44
N LEU A 73 -4.74 -3.56 19.20
CA LEU A 73 -6.11 -3.30 18.85
C LEU A 73 -6.84 -4.62 18.58
N ASP A 74 -8.14 -4.62 18.75
CA ASP A 74 -9.04 -5.74 18.45
C ASP A 74 -9.39 -5.87 16.95
N THR A 75 -8.92 -4.93 16.14
CA THR A 75 -9.13 -4.87 14.70
C THR A 75 -7.80 -4.79 13.93
N VAL A 76 -7.78 -5.37 12.73
CA VAL A 76 -6.64 -5.27 11.82
C VAL A 76 -6.73 -3.99 10.96
N GLY A 77 -5.60 -3.59 10.36
CA GLY A 77 -5.52 -2.45 9.46
C GLY A 77 -4.72 -1.28 10.02
N GLY A 78 -4.64 -1.13 11.34
CA GLY A 78 -3.90 -0.04 11.98
C GLY A 78 -4.46 1.32 11.53
N ARG A 79 -3.62 2.18 10.93
CA ARG A 79 -4.04 3.49 10.40
C ARG A 79 -4.95 3.41 9.15
N GLY A 80 -5.06 2.26 8.52
CA GLY A 80 -5.98 1.99 7.41
C GLY A 80 -7.21 1.19 7.85
N SER A 81 -7.53 1.17 9.14
CA SER A 81 -8.74 0.55 9.67
C SER A 81 -9.97 1.43 9.42
N SER A 82 -11.14 0.88 9.68
CA SER A 82 -12.42 1.60 9.63
C SER A 82 -13.18 1.40 10.94
N ILE A 83 -14.06 2.33 11.26
CA ILE A 83 -15.00 2.24 12.38
C ILE A 83 -16.42 2.17 11.85
N GLU A 84 -17.28 1.47 12.57
CA GLU A 84 -18.73 1.46 12.30
C GLU A 84 -19.46 2.18 13.44
N LYS A 85 -20.29 3.16 13.10
CA LYS A 85 -21.10 3.90 14.05
C LYS A 85 -22.45 4.27 13.43
N GLY A 86 -23.52 3.95 14.11
CA GLY A 86 -24.89 4.29 13.68
C GLY A 86 -25.26 3.65 12.33
N GLY A 87 -24.75 2.46 12.01
CA GLY A 87 -24.99 1.78 10.74
C GLY A 87 -24.13 2.29 9.58
N HIS A 88 -23.25 3.24 9.81
CA HIS A 88 -22.34 3.83 8.82
C HIS A 88 -20.90 3.37 9.10
N ARG A 89 -20.15 3.14 8.02
CA ARG A 89 -18.72 2.82 8.05
C ARG A 89 -17.89 4.05 7.68
N PHE A 90 -16.88 4.33 8.51
CA PHE A 90 -15.94 5.43 8.32
C PHE A 90 -14.52 4.89 8.22
N ASP A 91 -13.82 5.23 7.15
CA ASP A 91 -12.41 4.90 7.01
C ASP A 91 -11.57 5.88 7.83
N LEU A 92 -10.62 5.34 8.62
CA LEU A 92 -9.73 6.13 9.49
C LEU A 92 -8.42 6.52 8.81
N GLY A 93 -8.21 6.08 7.59
CA GLY A 93 -6.96 6.25 6.87
C GLY A 93 -7.14 6.62 5.40
N PRO A 94 -6.12 6.30 4.57
CA PRO A 94 -6.15 6.62 3.15
C PRO A 94 -7.30 5.89 2.46
N THR A 95 -8.10 6.65 1.74
CA THR A 95 -9.22 6.15 0.92
C THR A 95 -8.81 6.00 -0.55
N ILE A 96 -7.67 6.57 -0.94
CA ILE A 96 -7.15 6.55 -2.30
C ILE A 96 -5.89 5.66 -2.34
N ILE A 97 -5.89 4.69 -3.25
CA ILE A 97 -4.73 3.81 -3.51
C ILE A 97 -3.98 4.38 -4.71
N THR A 98 -2.79 4.91 -4.46
CA THR A 98 -1.96 5.57 -5.49
C THR A 98 -1.05 4.63 -6.26
N MET A 99 -0.74 3.44 -5.70
CA MET A 99 0.19 2.47 -6.30
C MET A 99 -0.41 1.06 -6.22
N PRO A 100 -1.49 0.76 -6.94
CA PRO A 100 -2.19 -0.54 -6.87
C PRO A 100 -1.29 -1.72 -7.24
N HIS A 101 -0.36 -1.55 -8.18
CA HIS A 101 0.59 -2.58 -8.60
C HIS A 101 1.45 -3.14 -7.44
N LEU A 102 1.72 -2.36 -6.39
CA LEU A 102 2.45 -2.86 -5.21
C LEU A 102 1.62 -3.85 -4.39
N LEU A 103 0.30 -3.67 -4.39
CA LEU A 103 -0.62 -4.62 -3.77
C LEU A 103 -0.76 -5.86 -4.65
N GLU A 104 -0.92 -5.69 -5.95
CA GLU A 104 -0.98 -6.77 -6.93
C GLU A 104 0.23 -7.69 -6.80
N GLU A 105 1.46 -7.14 -6.80
CA GLU A 105 2.69 -7.92 -6.57
C GLU A 105 2.68 -8.72 -5.26
N LEU A 106 2.05 -8.20 -4.20
CA LEU A 106 1.96 -8.90 -2.93
C LEU A 106 1.07 -10.15 -3.03
N TRP A 107 -0.06 -10.03 -3.74
CA TRP A 107 -0.96 -11.16 -4.00
C TRP A 107 -0.33 -12.19 -4.94
N GLU A 108 0.32 -11.73 -6.02
CA GLU A 108 1.07 -12.59 -6.94
C GLU A 108 2.18 -13.37 -6.22
N PHE A 109 2.92 -12.70 -5.33
CA PHE A 109 3.92 -13.36 -4.50
C PHE A 109 3.33 -14.48 -3.63
N CYS A 110 2.05 -14.37 -3.28
CA CYS A 110 1.30 -15.39 -2.53
C CYS A 110 0.60 -16.41 -3.44
N GLY A 111 0.85 -16.40 -4.75
CA GLY A 111 0.20 -17.28 -5.72
C GLY A 111 -1.29 -16.99 -5.90
N LYS A 112 -1.73 -15.75 -5.66
CA LYS A 112 -3.15 -15.33 -5.74
C LYS A 112 -3.30 -14.15 -6.69
N ARG A 113 -4.48 -14.00 -7.28
CA ARG A 113 -4.84 -12.80 -8.06
C ARG A 113 -5.45 -11.77 -7.13
N PHE A 114 -4.98 -10.54 -7.22
CA PHE A 114 -5.47 -9.42 -6.41
C PHE A 114 -6.97 -9.15 -6.64
N SER A 115 -7.41 -9.20 -7.89
CA SER A 115 -8.80 -8.96 -8.28
C SER A 115 -9.82 -9.93 -7.69
N ASP A 116 -9.39 -11.11 -7.23
CA ASP A 116 -10.29 -12.08 -6.57
C ASP A 116 -10.65 -11.63 -5.15
N PHE A 117 -9.91 -10.69 -4.57
CA PHE A 117 -10.04 -10.24 -3.19
C PHE A 117 -10.41 -8.77 -3.05
N VAL A 118 -10.03 -7.93 -4.01
CA VAL A 118 -10.18 -6.48 -3.95
C VAL A 118 -10.74 -5.95 -5.26
N ASP A 119 -11.81 -5.17 -5.16
CA ASP A 119 -12.40 -4.43 -6.27
C ASP A 119 -11.90 -2.98 -6.21
N LEU A 120 -10.86 -2.66 -7.02
CA LEU A 120 -10.37 -1.29 -7.18
C LEU A 120 -11.07 -0.62 -8.36
N ARG A 121 -11.59 0.57 -8.11
CA ARG A 121 -12.26 1.37 -9.14
C ARG A 121 -11.54 2.70 -9.32
N ALA A 122 -11.15 2.97 -10.55
CA ALA A 122 -10.66 4.30 -10.93
C ALA A 122 -11.76 5.35 -10.72
N LYS A 123 -11.37 6.51 -10.20
CA LYS A 123 -12.26 7.66 -10.00
C LYS A 123 -11.79 8.84 -10.83
N THR A 124 -12.72 9.47 -11.55
CA THR A 124 -12.46 10.65 -12.36
C THR A 124 -13.57 11.69 -12.12
N PRO A 125 -13.26 12.88 -11.62
CA PRO A 125 -11.99 13.26 -10.99
C PRO A 125 -11.76 12.46 -9.71
N PHE A 126 -10.50 12.24 -9.31
CA PHE A 126 -10.23 11.49 -8.08
C PHE A 126 -10.34 12.36 -6.82
N TYR A 127 -10.21 13.68 -6.93
CA TYR A 127 -10.68 14.67 -5.95
C TYR A 127 -10.95 16.03 -6.61
N THR A 128 -11.69 16.88 -5.89
CA THR A 128 -11.97 18.25 -6.29
C THR A 128 -11.59 19.20 -5.17
N ILE A 129 -10.81 20.23 -5.49
CA ILE A 129 -10.50 21.33 -4.57
C ILE A 129 -11.44 22.47 -4.91
N THR A 130 -12.16 22.98 -3.92
CA THR A 130 -12.99 24.18 -4.05
C THR A 130 -12.27 25.33 -3.36
N PHE A 131 -11.94 26.37 -4.11
CA PHE A 131 -11.32 27.59 -3.60
C PHE A 131 -12.35 28.51 -2.93
N PRO A 132 -11.89 29.48 -2.10
CA PRO A 132 -12.81 30.40 -1.41
C PRO A 132 -13.70 31.24 -2.33
N ASP A 133 -13.27 31.51 -3.56
CA ASP A 133 -14.02 32.20 -4.60
C ASP A 133 -15.07 31.33 -5.31
N GLY A 134 -15.18 30.05 -4.92
CA GLY A 134 -16.05 29.05 -5.54
C GLY A 134 -15.45 28.36 -6.77
N THR A 135 -14.28 28.77 -7.23
CA THR A 135 -13.56 28.08 -8.31
C THR A 135 -13.23 26.65 -7.91
N LYS A 136 -13.33 25.73 -8.86
CA LYS A 136 -13.06 24.31 -8.63
C LYS A 136 -11.90 23.82 -9.50
N PHE A 137 -10.97 23.11 -8.87
CA PHE A 137 -9.92 22.36 -9.52
C PHE A 137 -10.24 20.87 -9.43
N HIS A 138 -10.29 20.19 -10.56
CA HIS A 138 -10.61 18.79 -10.68
C HIS A 138 -9.33 17.98 -10.95
N ALA A 139 -8.85 17.26 -9.96
CA ALA A 139 -7.67 16.41 -10.13
C ALA A 139 -8.00 15.18 -10.97
N GLN A 140 -7.33 15.05 -12.09
CA GLN A 140 -7.55 14.01 -13.10
C GLN A 140 -6.46 12.95 -13.07
N GLN A 141 -6.83 11.72 -13.35
CA GLN A 141 -5.85 10.62 -13.50
C GLN A 141 -5.17 10.66 -14.87
N ASP A 142 -5.92 11.03 -15.91
CA ASP A 142 -5.39 11.22 -17.24
C ASP A 142 -4.53 12.48 -17.32
N GLU A 143 -3.29 12.32 -17.79
CA GLU A 143 -2.29 13.40 -17.84
C GLU A 143 -2.73 14.56 -18.74
N ALA A 144 -3.31 14.24 -19.89
CA ALA A 144 -3.76 15.27 -20.85
C ALA A 144 -4.95 16.06 -20.27
N MET A 145 -5.86 15.40 -19.56
CA MET A 145 -6.97 16.06 -18.86
C MET A 145 -6.47 16.90 -17.70
N MET A 146 -5.48 16.39 -16.93
CA MET A 146 -4.87 17.13 -15.83
C MET A 146 -4.14 18.38 -16.32
N ARG A 147 -3.38 18.27 -17.41
CA ARG A 147 -2.70 19.40 -18.04
C ARG A 147 -3.68 20.47 -18.53
N LYS A 148 -4.82 20.07 -19.11
CA LYS A 148 -5.90 20.99 -19.50
C LYS A 148 -6.50 21.71 -18.30
N GLU A 149 -6.67 20.99 -17.20
CA GLU A 149 -7.22 21.60 -15.96
C GLU A 149 -6.26 22.61 -15.35
N VAL A 150 -4.94 22.31 -15.36
CA VAL A 150 -3.91 23.28 -14.96
C VAL A 150 -3.90 24.49 -15.89
N ALA A 151 -3.93 24.29 -17.21
CA ALA A 151 -3.97 25.39 -18.19
C ALA A 151 -5.21 26.27 -18.01
N ARG A 152 -6.34 25.70 -17.62
CA ARG A 152 -7.59 26.41 -17.39
C ARG A 152 -7.51 27.37 -16.20
N LEU A 153 -6.90 26.94 -15.10
CA LEU A 153 -6.88 27.72 -13.85
C LEU A 153 -5.57 28.47 -13.62
N PHE A 154 -4.46 27.91 -14.09
CA PHE A 154 -3.11 28.40 -13.82
C PHE A 154 -2.27 28.49 -15.11
N PRO A 155 -2.73 29.26 -16.13
CA PRO A 155 -2.08 29.29 -17.43
C PRO A 155 -0.60 29.75 -17.36
N ASN A 156 -0.27 30.61 -16.39
CA ASN A 156 1.11 31.10 -16.20
C ASN A 156 2.05 30.07 -15.59
N ASP A 157 1.50 28.99 -14.98
CA ASP A 157 2.29 27.94 -14.32
C ASP A 157 2.41 26.68 -15.17
N LEU A 158 1.84 26.67 -16.37
CA LEU A 158 1.76 25.48 -17.22
C LEU A 158 3.16 24.91 -17.57
N ASP A 159 4.10 25.78 -17.91
CA ASP A 159 5.48 25.36 -18.19
C ASP A 159 6.18 24.78 -16.95
N GLY A 160 5.84 25.31 -15.77
CA GLY A 160 6.30 24.77 -14.50
C GLY A 160 5.75 23.39 -14.22
N TYR A 161 4.45 23.21 -14.49
CA TYR A 161 3.78 21.92 -14.38
C TYR A 161 4.39 20.87 -15.31
N ASP A 162 4.62 21.19 -16.59
CA ASP A 162 5.22 20.28 -17.56
C ASP A 162 6.62 19.84 -17.13
N ARG A 163 7.45 20.76 -16.65
CA ARG A 163 8.77 20.42 -16.07
C ARG A 163 8.67 19.53 -14.84
N PHE A 164 7.73 19.83 -13.95
CA PHE A 164 7.47 19.02 -12.74
C PHE A 164 7.07 17.59 -13.11
N MET A 165 6.20 17.39 -14.11
CA MET A 165 5.77 16.07 -14.55
C MET A 165 6.95 15.25 -15.08
N VAL A 166 7.77 15.83 -15.96
CA VAL A 166 8.98 15.17 -16.50
C VAL A 166 9.97 14.78 -15.39
N ASP A 167 10.21 15.68 -14.44
CA ASP A 167 11.10 15.39 -13.32
C ASP A 167 10.53 14.33 -12.36
N SER A 168 9.22 14.35 -12.14
CA SER A 168 8.52 13.37 -11.31
C SER A 168 8.56 11.97 -11.93
N GLU A 169 8.34 11.84 -13.24
CA GLU A 169 8.46 10.58 -13.98
C GLU A 169 9.87 10.00 -13.86
N ARG A 170 10.90 10.80 -14.09
CA ARG A 170 12.30 10.36 -13.95
C ARG A 170 12.62 9.87 -12.54
N ARG A 171 12.12 10.56 -11.50
CA ARG A 171 12.32 10.17 -10.10
C ARG A 171 11.56 8.89 -9.78
N TYR A 172 10.34 8.75 -10.29
CA TYR A 172 9.54 7.53 -10.14
C TYR A 172 10.23 6.33 -10.78
N ASP A 173 10.68 6.47 -12.02
CA ASP A 173 11.39 5.41 -12.73
C ASP A 173 12.67 5.00 -12.03
N PHE A 174 13.43 5.96 -11.54
CA PHE A 174 14.63 5.69 -10.75
C PHE A 174 14.32 4.90 -9.47
N ALA A 175 13.24 5.25 -8.76
CA ALA A 175 12.92 4.63 -7.48
C ALA A 175 12.18 3.30 -7.62
N PHE A 176 11.29 3.17 -8.60
CA PHE A 176 10.29 2.10 -8.64
C PHE A 176 10.27 1.30 -9.94
N SER A 177 11.03 1.69 -11.00
CA SER A 177 11.04 0.93 -12.25
C SER A 177 11.47 -0.52 -12.04
N SER A 178 11.05 -1.38 -12.95
CA SER A 178 11.40 -2.81 -12.94
C SER A 178 12.91 -3.08 -12.99
N THR A 179 13.67 -2.17 -13.61
CA THR A 179 15.11 -2.29 -13.83
C THR A 179 15.95 -1.82 -12.66
N GLN A 180 15.54 -0.78 -11.94
CA GLN A 180 16.37 -0.16 -10.91
C GLN A 180 15.89 -0.46 -9.48
N LYS A 181 14.60 -0.43 -9.20
CA LYS A 181 13.95 -0.75 -7.91
C LYS A 181 14.71 -0.20 -6.68
N ILE A 182 15.39 0.94 -6.82
CA ILE A 182 16.29 1.48 -5.79
C ILE A 182 15.51 1.80 -4.51
N GLY A 183 14.27 2.30 -4.63
CA GLY A 183 13.40 2.55 -3.50
C GLY A 183 12.98 1.29 -2.72
N ARG A 184 13.26 0.11 -3.24
CA ARG A 184 12.96 -1.19 -2.61
C ARG A 184 14.20 -1.92 -2.13
N LEU A 185 15.40 -1.40 -2.39
CA LEU A 185 16.64 -2.02 -1.94
C LEU A 185 16.79 -1.86 -0.43
N PRO A 186 17.08 -2.96 0.29
CA PRO A 186 17.45 -2.85 1.69
C PRO A 186 18.81 -2.17 1.79
N MET A 187 18.82 -0.91 2.22
CA MET A 187 20.05 -0.14 2.49
C MET A 187 20.70 -0.64 3.80
N GLN A 188 21.14 -1.90 3.80
CA GLN A 188 21.69 -2.53 5.01
C GLN A 188 23.20 -2.32 5.16
N ARG A 189 23.89 -1.96 4.08
CA ARG A 189 25.34 -1.77 4.09
C ARG A 189 25.69 -0.36 3.63
N LEU A 190 26.68 0.24 4.27
CA LEU A 190 27.20 1.56 3.89
C LEU A 190 27.57 1.63 2.40
N TRP A 191 28.12 0.56 1.85
CA TRP A 191 28.46 0.47 0.42
C TRP A 191 27.26 0.54 -0.52
N ASP A 192 26.12 0.01 -0.13
CA ASP A 192 24.88 0.08 -0.94
C ASP A 192 24.40 1.55 -0.99
N THR A 193 24.49 2.24 0.13
CA THR A 193 24.19 3.67 0.21
C THR A 193 25.15 4.51 -0.63
N LEU A 194 26.46 4.28 -0.51
CA LEU A 194 27.49 5.01 -1.26
C LEU A 194 27.33 4.85 -2.77
N LYS A 195 26.94 3.68 -3.27
CA LYS A 195 26.69 3.45 -4.70
C LYS A 195 25.49 4.23 -5.25
N VAL A 196 24.54 4.58 -4.38
CA VAL A 196 23.32 5.28 -4.78
C VAL A 196 23.47 6.80 -4.71
N ILE A 197 24.37 7.32 -3.83
CA ILE A 197 24.58 8.76 -3.66
C ILE A 197 24.81 9.53 -4.98
N PRO A 198 25.70 9.09 -5.91
CA PRO A 198 25.91 9.80 -7.16
C PRO A 198 24.63 9.89 -8.01
N LYS A 199 23.82 8.84 -7.98
CA LYS A 199 22.54 8.80 -8.71
C LYS A 199 21.51 9.74 -8.09
N PHE A 200 21.45 9.84 -6.76
CA PHE A 200 20.59 10.82 -6.07
C PHE A 200 21.01 12.25 -6.40
N ALA A 201 22.30 12.54 -6.42
CA ALA A 201 22.81 13.86 -6.80
C ALA A 201 22.44 14.21 -8.25
N LEU A 202 22.55 13.25 -9.17
CA LEU A 202 22.18 13.43 -10.57
C LEU A 202 20.68 13.74 -10.73
N MET A 203 19.83 13.14 -9.91
CA MET A 203 18.37 13.33 -9.91
C MET A 203 17.93 14.60 -9.16
N ARG A 204 18.88 15.40 -8.64
CA ARG A 204 18.57 16.59 -7.82
C ARG A 204 17.53 16.30 -6.72
N ALA A 205 17.64 15.16 -6.08
CA ALA A 205 16.73 14.72 -5.03
C ALA A 205 16.79 15.62 -3.77
N ASP A 206 17.81 16.49 -3.68
CA ASP A 206 18.01 17.53 -2.68
C ASP A 206 17.13 18.78 -2.87
N ARG A 207 16.45 18.88 -4.01
CA ARG A 207 15.64 20.06 -4.40
C ARG A 207 14.14 19.79 -4.46
N SER A 208 13.68 18.76 -3.77
CA SER A 208 12.25 18.44 -3.67
C SER A 208 11.56 19.17 -2.55
#